data_d687aca3ae07961949af52c6f7dcf151
#
_entry.id   d687aca3ae07961949af52c6f7dcf151
#
_cell.length_a   1.000
_cell.length_b   1.000
_cell.length_c   1.000
_cell.angle_alpha   90.00
_cell.angle_beta   90.00
_cell.angle_gamma   90.00
#
_symmetry.space_group_name_H-M   'P 1'
#
loop_
_entity.id
_entity.type
_entity.pdbx_description
1 polymer ?
#
loop_
_entity_poly.entity_id
_entity_poly.type
_entity_poly.pdbx_seq_one_letter_code
_entity_poly.pdbx_strand_id
1 'polypeptide(L)'
;QQEQTARKLQHILQEVRRLNPRFLENELPLQVQTHLEFHSNWGLGSSSTLINNIAQWAQADAYQLQFATFGGSGYDIACAMHNTPLLYRKWGTMPHVQPVNFYPPFSDCMYFVYLGQKQNSRQGIQHFYRHANNRRAWYIQQIEGITQAVVEGTTLPQFETLLNRHEQLVSEALNLPMVKPTFFAGYWGAVKSLGAWGGDFVLACSAKSPTETHKYFSEKGFTTVIPYAQMIKPRPV
;
A
#
# COMPACT_ATOMS: atom_id res chain seq x y z
N GLN A 1 23.24 4.11 -10.23
CA GLN A 1 21.83 3.64 -10.12
C GLN A 1 21.62 2.33 -10.90
N GLN A 2 22.02 2.24 -12.17
CA GLN A 2 21.89 1.02 -12.99
C GLN A 2 22.60 -0.19 -12.37
N GLU A 3 23.83 -0.03 -11.91
CA GLU A 3 24.60 -1.10 -11.27
C GLU A 3 23.92 -1.63 -9.99
N GLN A 4 23.35 -0.74 -9.18
CA GLN A 4 22.62 -1.14 -7.98
C GLN A 4 21.34 -1.92 -8.31
N THR A 5 20.65 -1.55 -9.39
CA THR A 5 19.48 -2.28 -9.88
C THR A 5 19.87 -3.65 -10.39
N ALA A 6 20.95 -3.75 -11.17
CA ALA A 6 21.46 -5.04 -11.66
C ALA A 6 21.85 -5.98 -10.52
N ARG A 7 22.56 -5.49 -9.50
CA ARG A 7 22.92 -6.28 -8.32
C ARG A 7 21.69 -6.78 -7.56
N LYS A 8 20.64 -5.96 -7.41
CA LYS A 8 19.39 -6.38 -6.79
C LYS A 8 18.70 -7.47 -7.58
N LEU A 9 18.61 -7.31 -8.91
CA LEU A 9 18.02 -8.32 -9.78
C LEU A 9 18.82 -9.63 -9.71
N GLN A 10 20.14 -9.55 -9.78
CA GLN A 10 20.99 -10.73 -9.62
C GLN A 10 20.74 -11.46 -8.30
N HIS A 11 20.64 -10.73 -7.20
CA HIS A 11 20.31 -11.31 -5.89
C HIS A 11 18.94 -12.00 -5.89
N ILE A 12 17.92 -11.38 -6.49
CA ILE A 12 16.59 -12.00 -6.62
C ILE A 12 16.67 -13.30 -7.41
N LEU A 13 17.38 -13.31 -8.54
CA LEU A 13 17.53 -14.51 -9.37
C LEU A 13 18.32 -15.62 -8.67
N GLN A 14 19.33 -15.27 -7.86
CA GLN A 14 20.03 -16.23 -7.01
C GLN A 14 19.12 -16.85 -5.96
N GLU A 15 18.33 -16.03 -5.26
CA GLU A 15 17.42 -16.52 -4.23
C GLU A 15 16.29 -17.37 -4.81
N VAL A 16 15.73 -17.00 -5.96
CA VAL A 16 14.68 -17.82 -6.59
C VAL A 16 15.25 -19.17 -7.06
N ARG A 17 16.49 -19.24 -7.53
CA ARG A 17 17.15 -20.52 -7.84
C ARG A 17 17.41 -21.39 -6.62
N ARG A 18 17.61 -20.78 -5.43
CA ARG A 18 17.65 -21.56 -4.17
C ARG A 18 16.29 -22.18 -3.84
N LEU A 19 15.20 -21.48 -4.14
CA LEU A 19 13.84 -21.98 -3.91
C LEU A 19 13.42 -23.04 -4.96
N ASN A 20 13.82 -22.84 -6.21
CA ASN A 20 13.64 -23.79 -7.30
C ASN A 20 14.95 -23.97 -8.11
N PRO A 21 15.77 -24.99 -7.80
CA PRO A 21 17.04 -25.21 -8.50
C PRO A 21 16.92 -25.46 -10.01
N ARG A 22 15.77 -25.93 -10.47
CA ARG A 22 15.52 -26.17 -11.90
C ARG A 22 15.22 -24.90 -12.70
N PHE A 23 15.00 -23.79 -12.01
CA PHE A 23 14.74 -22.51 -12.68
C PHE A 23 15.96 -22.07 -13.48
N LEU A 24 15.80 -21.87 -14.79
CA LEU A 24 16.86 -21.50 -15.75
C LEU A 24 18.06 -22.49 -15.76
N GLU A 25 17.81 -23.79 -15.54
CA GLU A 25 18.88 -24.79 -15.51
C GLU A 25 19.46 -25.06 -16.90
N ASN A 26 18.61 -25.15 -17.94
CA ASN A 26 19.00 -25.51 -19.29
C ASN A 26 18.55 -24.46 -20.33
N GLU A 27 18.56 -23.21 -19.95
CA GLU A 27 17.97 -22.14 -20.76
C GLU A 27 18.95 -21.63 -21.84
N LEU A 28 18.41 -21.43 -23.02
CA LEU A 28 19.03 -20.61 -24.04
C LEU A 28 19.06 -19.15 -23.57
N PRO A 29 19.90 -18.28 -24.17
CA PRO A 29 19.87 -16.85 -23.85
C PRO A 29 18.44 -16.30 -23.92
N LEU A 30 17.95 -15.76 -22.80
CA LEU A 30 16.61 -15.20 -22.68
C LEU A 30 16.68 -13.68 -22.58
N GLN A 31 15.74 -13.03 -23.24
CA GLN A 31 15.45 -11.62 -23.03
C GLN A 31 14.10 -11.47 -22.32
N VAL A 32 14.10 -10.90 -21.13
CA VAL A 32 12.88 -10.64 -20.35
C VAL A 32 12.59 -9.15 -20.39
N GLN A 33 11.38 -8.79 -20.80
CA GLN A 33 10.90 -7.42 -20.82
C GLN A 33 9.74 -7.26 -19.86
N THR A 34 9.77 -6.22 -19.03
CA THR A 34 8.68 -5.87 -18.11
C THR A 34 8.16 -4.48 -18.44
N HIS A 35 6.86 -4.30 -18.26
CA HIS A 35 6.21 -3.01 -18.42
C HIS A 35 5.48 -2.64 -17.13
N LEU A 36 5.63 -1.39 -16.70
CA LEU A 36 4.96 -0.84 -15.52
C LEU A 36 3.92 0.18 -15.97
N GLU A 37 2.65 -0.06 -15.66
CA GLU A 37 1.52 0.76 -16.09
C GLU A 37 1.31 2.02 -15.22
N PHE A 38 2.11 2.19 -14.17
CA PHE A 38 2.08 3.36 -13.29
C PHE A 38 3.49 3.92 -13.06
N HIS A 39 3.57 5.15 -12.61
CA HIS A 39 4.85 5.81 -12.40
C HIS A 39 5.63 5.15 -11.26
N SER A 40 6.90 4.80 -11.49
CA SER A 40 7.75 4.05 -10.56
C SER A 40 7.92 4.70 -9.18
N ASN A 41 7.70 6.02 -9.08
CA ASN A 41 7.81 6.77 -7.84
C ASN A 41 6.49 6.83 -7.03
N TRP A 42 5.43 6.21 -7.51
CA TRP A 42 4.13 6.26 -6.84
C TRP A 42 3.99 5.36 -5.60
N GLY A 43 4.99 4.55 -5.28
CA GLY A 43 4.93 3.70 -4.08
C GLY A 43 3.89 2.57 -4.13
N LEU A 44 3.40 2.22 -5.33
CA LEU A 44 2.34 1.21 -5.52
C LEU A 44 2.87 -0.23 -5.61
N GLY A 45 3.97 -0.53 -4.92
CA GLY A 45 4.44 -1.92 -4.78
C GLY A 45 5.15 -2.49 -6.00
N SER A 46 5.76 -1.67 -6.88
CA SER A 46 6.49 -2.16 -8.08
C SER A 46 7.53 -3.26 -7.77
N SER A 47 8.22 -3.18 -6.64
CA SER A 47 9.18 -4.22 -6.23
C SER A 47 8.50 -5.54 -5.90
N SER A 48 7.40 -5.51 -5.16
CA SER A 48 6.65 -6.71 -4.78
C SER A 48 5.94 -7.35 -5.99
N THR A 49 5.47 -6.53 -6.93
CA THR A 49 4.95 -7.01 -8.21
C THR A 49 6.04 -7.75 -9.00
N LEU A 50 7.26 -7.20 -9.06
CA LEU A 50 8.39 -7.87 -9.71
C LEU A 50 8.73 -9.21 -9.02
N ILE A 51 8.80 -9.25 -7.70
CA ILE A 51 9.01 -10.47 -6.92
C ILE A 51 7.94 -11.52 -7.22
N ASN A 52 6.66 -11.10 -7.21
CA ASN A 52 5.55 -12.01 -7.51
C ASN A 52 5.65 -12.58 -8.93
N ASN A 53 5.97 -11.75 -9.93
CA ASN A 53 6.12 -12.20 -11.31
C ASN A 53 7.28 -13.19 -11.48
N ILE A 54 8.44 -12.92 -10.84
CA ILE A 54 9.59 -13.83 -10.89
C ILE A 54 9.27 -15.14 -10.14
N ALA A 55 8.60 -15.07 -9.00
CA ALA A 55 8.21 -16.26 -8.25
C ALA A 55 7.22 -17.14 -9.05
N GLN A 56 6.22 -16.53 -9.69
CA GLN A 56 5.30 -17.26 -10.57
C GLN A 56 6.02 -17.92 -11.76
N TRP A 57 6.90 -17.17 -12.45
CA TRP A 57 7.70 -17.69 -13.54
C TRP A 57 8.57 -18.87 -13.10
N ALA A 58 9.15 -18.78 -11.93
CA ALA A 58 10.00 -19.81 -11.35
C ALA A 58 9.24 -20.93 -10.61
N GLN A 59 7.91 -20.87 -10.53
CA GLN A 59 7.09 -21.80 -9.72
C GLN A 59 7.58 -21.90 -8.27
N ALA A 60 7.95 -20.75 -7.67
CA ALA A 60 8.45 -20.61 -6.31
C ALA A 60 7.47 -19.83 -5.45
N ASP A 61 7.63 -19.92 -4.12
CA ASP A 61 6.83 -19.16 -3.17
C ASP A 61 7.25 -17.68 -3.15
N ALA A 62 6.32 -16.78 -3.51
CA ALA A 62 6.57 -15.35 -3.58
C ALA A 62 6.86 -14.73 -2.21
N TYR A 63 6.27 -15.23 -1.13
CA TYR A 63 6.55 -14.73 0.22
C TYR A 63 7.96 -15.12 0.67
N GLN A 64 8.37 -16.37 0.43
CA GLN A 64 9.72 -16.81 0.74
C GLN A 64 10.76 -15.98 -0.04
N LEU A 65 10.52 -15.75 -1.33
CA LEU A 65 11.40 -14.91 -2.15
C LEU A 65 11.43 -13.46 -1.64
N GLN A 66 10.27 -12.89 -1.28
CA GLN A 66 10.19 -11.54 -0.70
C GLN A 66 10.98 -11.43 0.60
N PHE A 67 10.82 -12.39 1.51
CA PHE A 67 11.50 -12.37 2.82
C PHE A 67 13.00 -12.58 2.69
N ALA A 68 13.46 -13.39 1.75
CA ALA A 68 14.88 -13.62 1.46
C ALA A 68 15.56 -12.40 0.81
N THR A 69 14.82 -11.56 0.08
CA THR A 69 15.38 -10.45 -0.72
C THR A 69 15.14 -9.07 -0.10
N PHE A 70 13.88 -8.65 -0.03
CA PHE A 70 13.49 -7.32 0.44
C PHE A 70 13.06 -7.30 1.91
N GLY A 71 12.65 -8.43 2.47
CA GLY A 71 12.06 -8.50 3.80
C GLY A 71 10.69 -7.84 3.87
N GLY A 72 10.37 -7.25 5.00
CA GLY A 72 9.11 -6.53 5.21
C GLY A 72 7.98 -7.41 5.73
N SER A 73 6.75 -6.90 5.65
CA SER A 73 5.56 -7.61 6.16
C SER A 73 5.03 -8.66 5.18
N GLY A 74 5.17 -8.45 3.88
CA GLY A 74 4.63 -9.30 2.82
C GLY A 74 3.21 -8.91 2.37
N TYR A 75 2.59 -7.87 2.93
CA TYR A 75 1.22 -7.49 2.51
C TYR A 75 1.17 -7.06 1.03
N ASP A 76 2.22 -6.43 0.52
CA ASP A 76 2.31 -6.04 -0.90
C ASP A 76 2.33 -7.27 -1.82
N ILE A 77 2.93 -8.40 -1.38
CA ILE A 77 2.86 -9.68 -2.11
C ILE A 77 1.42 -10.20 -2.10
N ALA A 78 0.72 -10.14 -0.97
CA ALA A 78 -0.69 -10.50 -0.92
C ALA A 78 -1.52 -9.71 -1.92
N CYS A 79 -1.31 -8.39 -1.99
CA CYS A 79 -1.98 -7.52 -2.96
C CYS A 79 -1.61 -7.86 -4.41
N ALA A 80 -0.34 -8.20 -4.69
CA ALA A 80 0.11 -8.59 -6.04
C ALA A 80 -0.49 -9.93 -6.51
N MET A 81 -0.82 -10.82 -5.57
CA MET A 81 -1.39 -12.15 -5.87
C MET A 81 -2.93 -12.13 -6.01
N HIS A 82 -3.61 -11.09 -5.56
CA HIS A 82 -5.06 -11.03 -5.50
C HIS A 82 -5.64 -9.87 -6.30
N ASN A 83 -6.83 -10.07 -6.86
CA ASN A 83 -7.57 -9.05 -7.62
C ASN A 83 -8.80 -8.53 -6.86
N THR A 84 -8.91 -8.81 -5.58
CA THR A 84 -10.02 -8.43 -4.70
C THR A 84 -9.50 -7.71 -3.48
N PRO A 85 -10.30 -6.88 -2.80
CA PRO A 85 -9.98 -6.37 -1.48
C PRO A 85 -9.67 -7.51 -0.51
N LEU A 86 -8.71 -7.31 0.38
CA LEU A 86 -8.29 -8.34 1.31
C LEU A 86 -7.93 -7.76 2.68
N LEU A 87 -8.10 -8.58 3.70
CA LEU A 87 -7.48 -8.38 5.00
C LEU A 87 -6.18 -9.18 5.06
N TYR A 88 -5.16 -8.55 5.58
CA TYR A 88 -3.84 -9.15 5.74
C TYR A 88 -3.41 -9.16 7.20
N ARG A 89 -2.99 -10.32 7.69
CA ARG A 89 -2.38 -10.48 9.01
C ARG A 89 -1.14 -11.34 8.90
N LYS A 90 -0.12 -11.04 9.69
CA LYS A 90 1.10 -11.84 9.75
C LYS A 90 1.31 -12.38 11.16
N TRP A 91 1.40 -13.69 11.30
CA TRP A 91 1.75 -14.38 12.54
C TRP A 91 3.15 -14.98 12.42
N GLY A 92 4.13 -14.37 13.11
CA GLY A 92 5.53 -14.72 12.91
C GLY A 92 5.97 -14.48 11.47
N THR A 93 6.30 -15.55 10.73
CA THR A 93 6.64 -15.53 9.30
C THR A 93 5.47 -15.92 8.40
N MET A 94 4.35 -16.37 8.96
CA MET A 94 3.20 -16.90 8.22
C MET A 94 2.24 -15.78 7.83
N PRO A 95 2.04 -15.49 6.53
CA PRO A 95 1.00 -14.59 6.05
C PRO A 95 -0.38 -15.27 6.16
N HIS A 96 -1.36 -14.51 6.62
CA HIS A 96 -2.77 -14.89 6.61
C HIS A 96 -3.53 -13.87 5.79
N VAL A 97 -4.10 -14.32 4.68
CA VAL A 97 -4.81 -13.48 3.70
C VAL A 97 -6.26 -13.90 3.67
N GLN A 98 -7.16 -12.95 3.84
CA GLN A 98 -8.60 -13.17 3.78
C GLN A 98 -9.21 -12.20 2.76
N PRO A 99 -9.71 -12.68 1.61
CA PRO A 99 -10.51 -11.85 0.71
C PRO A 99 -11.77 -11.33 1.42
N VAL A 100 -12.12 -10.07 1.15
CA VAL A 100 -13.30 -9.41 1.73
C VAL A 100 -14.11 -8.70 0.67
N ASN A 101 -15.38 -8.46 0.96
CA ASN A 101 -16.28 -7.76 0.07
C ASN A 101 -16.32 -6.26 0.46
N PHE A 102 -15.34 -5.50 -0.01
CA PHE A 102 -15.27 -4.05 0.24
C PHE A 102 -15.48 -3.26 -1.05
N TYR A 103 -16.72 -2.90 -1.33
CA TYR A 103 -17.14 -2.09 -2.47
C TYR A 103 -18.09 -0.99 -1.97
N PRO A 104 -17.56 0.08 -1.39
CA PRO A 104 -18.37 1.10 -0.75
C PRO A 104 -19.26 1.82 -1.77
N PRO A 105 -20.56 2.04 -1.47
CA PRO A 105 -21.50 2.71 -2.39
C PRO A 105 -21.13 4.17 -2.65
N PHE A 106 -20.23 4.74 -1.86
CA PHE A 106 -19.67 6.09 -1.99
C PHE A 106 -18.27 6.12 -2.61
N SER A 107 -17.91 5.10 -3.39
CA SER A 107 -16.59 5.04 -4.07
C SER A 107 -16.31 6.26 -4.95
N ASP A 108 -17.36 6.86 -5.55
CA ASP A 108 -17.26 8.09 -6.36
C ASP A 108 -16.89 9.33 -5.54
N CYS A 109 -17.00 9.25 -4.21
CA CYS A 109 -16.58 10.28 -3.26
C CYS A 109 -15.13 10.10 -2.77
N MET A 110 -14.36 9.16 -3.35
CA MET A 110 -13.02 8.80 -2.88
C MET A 110 -11.96 9.12 -3.94
N TYR A 111 -10.84 9.70 -3.51
CA TYR A 111 -9.75 10.11 -4.38
C TYR A 111 -8.40 9.74 -3.78
N PHE A 112 -7.47 9.29 -4.62
CA PHE A 112 -6.06 9.16 -4.26
C PHE A 112 -5.32 10.41 -4.69
N VAL A 113 -4.65 11.08 -3.76
CA VAL A 113 -3.87 12.28 -4.04
C VAL A 113 -2.40 11.99 -3.80
N TYR A 114 -1.57 12.17 -4.84
CA TYR A 114 -0.13 11.94 -4.75
C TYR A 114 0.56 13.14 -4.10
N LEU A 115 1.35 12.89 -3.07
CA LEU A 115 2.05 13.93 -2.30
C LEU A 115 3.40 14.34 -2.90
N GLY A 116 3.84 13.70 -3.97
CA GLY A 116 5.11 14.04 -4.63
C GLY A 116 6.36 13.58 -3.89
N GLN A 117 6.22 12.83 -2.79
CA GLN A 117 7.33 12.35 -1.97
C GLN A 117 7.25 10.85 -1.81
N LYS A 118 8.35 10.16 -2.13
CA LYS A 118 8.47 8.73 -1.91
C LYS A 118 8.93 8.46 -0.48
N GLN A 119 8.16 7.68 0.27
CA GLN A 119 8.53 7.26 1.62
C GLN A 119 9.26 5.92 1.65
N ASN A 120 10.17 5.81 2.61
CA ASN A 120 10.88 4.57 2.88
C ASN A 120 10.13 3.78 3.97
N SER A 121 9.40 2.73 3.57
CA SER A 121 8.63 1.89 4.49
C SER A 121 9.46 1.33 5.66
N ARG A 122 10.76 1.06 5.45
CA ARG A 122 11.65 0.56 6.52
C ARG A 122 11.87 1.60 7.62
N GLN A 123 11.98 2.88 7.24
CA GLN A 123 12.12 3.97 8.23
C GLN A 123 10.83 4.15 9.04
N GLY A 124 9.66 4.08 8.40
CA GLY A 124 8.36 4.13 9.09
C GLY A 124 8.21 2.98 10.10
N ILE A 125 8.57 1.76 9.73
CA ILE A 125 8.54 0.59 10.61
C ILE A 125 9.50 0.78 11.80
N GLN A 126 10.74 1.22 11.57
CA GLN A 126 11.71 1.48 12.65
C GLN A 126 11.22 2.57 13.59
N HIS A 127 10.59 3.62 13.05
CA HIS A 127 10.02 4.70 13.83
C HIS A 127 8.90 4.21 14.75
N PHE A 128 8.00 3.36 14.23
CA PHE A 128 6.94 2.73 15.01
C PHE A 128 7.50 1.89 16.17
N TYR A 129 8.50 1.05 15.92
CA TYR A 129 9.11 0.24 16.99
C TYR A 129 9.77 1.07 18.10
N ARG A 130 10.25 2.26 17.79
CA ARG A 130 10.86 3.17 18.77
C ARG A 130 9.83 3.88 19.65
N HIS A 131 8.66 4.20 19.11
CA HIS A 131 7.70 5.10 19.78
C HIS A 131 6.48 4.38 20.38
N ALA A 132 6.03 3.28 19.79
CA ALA A 132 4.80 2.60 20.19
C ALA A 132 4.95 1.54 21.30
N ASN A 133 6.13 1.40 21.92
CA ASN A 133 6.53 0.24 22.74
C ASN A 133 5.50 -0.22 23.78
N ASN A 134 5.04 0.65 24.69
CA ASN A 134 4.21 0.25 25.83
C ASN A 134 2.70 0.17 25.50
N ARG A 135 2.25 0.71 24.38
CA ARG A 135 0.84 0.77 23.98
C ARG A 135 0.57 0.01 22.67
N ARG A 136 1.54 -0.73 22.17
CA ARG A 136 1.45 -1.42 20.87
C ARG A 136 0.22 -2.31 20.74
N ALA A 137 -0.06 -3.15 21.72
CA ALA A 137 -1.22 -4.04 21.71
C ALA A 137 -2.53 -3.25 21.66
N TRP A 138 -2.62 -2.16 22.39
CA TRP A 138 -3.77 -1.28 22.39
C TRP A 138 -3.98 -0.62 21.01
N TYR A 139 -2.93 -0.07 20.38
CA TYR A 139 -3.04 0.50 19.03
C TYR A 139 -3.48 -0.55 18.01
N ILE A 140 -2.94 -1.76 18.06
CA ILE A 140 -3.33 -2.86 17.18
C ILE A 140 -4.83 -3.14 17.35
N GLN A 141 -5.32 -3.31 18.58
CA GLN A 141 -6.73 -3.57 18.86
C GLN A 141 -7.64 -2.45 18.34
N GLN A 142 -7.26 -1.17 18.53
CA GLN A 142 -8.03 -0.05 18.02
C GLN A 142 -8.10 -0.05 16.48
N ILE A 143 -6.98 -0.30 15.82
CA ILE A 143 -6.91 -0.34 14.34
C ILE A 143 -7.70 -1.55 13.80
N GLU A 144 -7.61 -2.70 14.44
CA GLU A 144 -8.42 -3.88 14.09
C GLU A 144 -9.92 -3.59 14.18
N GLY A 145 -10.37 -2.92 15.24
CA GLY A 145 -11.77 -2.50 15.39
C GLY A 145 -12.24 -1.55 14.28
N ILE A 146 -11.39 -0.59 13.90
CA ILE A 146 -11.67 0.31 12.76
C ILE A 146 -11.75 -0.48 11.46
N THR A 147 -10.80 -1.38 11.22
CA THR A 147 -10.77 -2.22 10.02
C THR A 147 -12.03 -3.07 9.90
N GLN A 148 -12.46 -3.70 11.00
CA GLN A 148 -13.67 -4.48 11.03
C GLN A 148 -14.92 -3.65 10.73
N ALA A 149 -15.05 -2.48 11.35
CA ALA A 149 -16.17 -1.57 11.11
C ALA A 149 -16.24 -1.11 9.64
N VAL A 150 -15.08 -0.86 9.00
CA VAL A 150 -15.02 -0.51 7.57
C VAL A 150 -15.49 -1.65 6.68
N VAL A 151 -15.09 -2.89 6.98
CA VAL A 151 -15.49 -4.08 6.20
C VAL A 151 -16.95 -4.45 6.37
N GLU A 152 -17.51 -4.28 7.56
CA GLU A 152 -18.92 -4.52 7.84
C GLU A 152 -19.89 -3.59 7.09
N GLY A 153 -19.37 -2.47 6.63
CA GLY A 153 -20.11 -1.48 5.84
C GLY A 153 -20.43 -0.21 6.62
N THR A 154 -20.25 0.90 5.93
CA THR A 154 -20.43 2.24 6.50
C THR A 154 -21.13 3.16 5.51
N THR A 155 -21.65 4.28 6.02
CA THR A 155 -21.98 5.45 5.20
C THR A 155 -20.74 6.32 5.02
N LEU A 156 -20.73 7.25 4.06
CA LEU A 156 -19.59 8.17 3.87
C LEU A 156 -19.21 8.93 5.17
N PRO A 157 -20.13 9.54 5.93
CA PRO A 157 -19.77 10.21 7.18
C PRO A 157 -19.17 9.29 8.25
N GLN A 158 -19.66 8.05 8.36
CA GLN A 158 -19.10 7.04 9.26
C GLN A 158 -17.70 6.64 8.82
N PHE A 159 -17.51 6.41 7.53
CA PHE A 159 -16.21 6.08 6.96
C PHE A 159 -15.19 7.20 7.20
N GLU A 160 -15.57 8.46 6.98
CA GLU A 160 -14.72 9.62 7.27
C GLU A 160 -14.34 9.72 8.75
N THR A 161 -15.27 9.41 9.64
CA THR A 161 -15.01 9.35 11.10
C THR A 161 -13.97 8.27 11.42
N LEU A 162 -14.12 7.07 10.85
CA LEU A 162 -13.18 5.96 11.02
C LEU A 162 -11.79 6.28 10.43
N LEU A 163 -11.72 6.90 9.26
CA LEU A 163 -10.46 7.35 8.66
C LEU A 163 -9.73 8.38 9.53
N ASN A 164 -10.45 9.38 10.03
CA ASN A 164 -9.87 10.41 10.91
C ASN A 164 -9.38 9.77 12.22
N ARG A 165 -10.13 8.83 12.80
CA ARG A 165 -9.72 8.11 14.01
C ARG A 165 -8.48 7.25 13.75
N HIS A 166 -8.43 6.55 12.62
CA HIS A 166 -7.27 5.76 12.22
C HIS A 166 -6.03 6.66 12.07
N GLU A 167 -6.18 7.79 11.36
CA GLU A 167 -5.10 8.76 11.14
C GLU A 167 -4.55 9.30 12.47
N GLN A 168 -5.43 9.62 13.42
CA GLN A 168 -5.06 10.06 14.76
C GLN A 168 -4.26 8.99 15.53
N LEU A 169 -4.75 7.74 15.53
CA LEU A 169 -4.10 6.63 16.23
C LEU A 169 -2.69 6.36 15.68
N VAL A 170 -2.53 6.41 14.37
CA VAL A 170 -1.22 6.20 13.74
C VAL A 170 -0.29 7.40 14.00
N SER A 171 -0.82 8.63 13.95
CA SER A 171 -0.09 9.84 14.33
C SER A 171 0.47 9.75 15.76
N GLU A 172 -0.37 9.34 16.72
CA GLU A 172 0.04 9.13 18.11
C GLU A 172 1.09 8.00 18.22
N ALA A 173 0.86 6.86 17.57
CA ALA A 173 1.76 5.71 17.63
C ALA A 173 3.14 5.99 17.02
N LEU A 174 3.20 6.83 15.99
CA LEU A 174 4.43 7.21 15.29
C LEU A 174 5.04 8.52 15.84
N ASN A 175 4.33 9.27 16.66
CA ASN A 175 4.70 10.63 17.05
C ASN A 175 5.01 11.53 15.84
N LEU A 176 4.13 11.47 14.82
CA LEU A 176 4.22 12.24 13.58
C LEU A 176 2.94 13.07 13.39
N PRO A 177 3.01 14.26 12.77
CA PRO A 177 1.83 15.07 12.51
C PRO A 177 0.87 14.38 11.52
N MET A 178 -0.43 14.59 11.73
CA MET A 178 -1.45 14.16 10.76
C MET A 178 -1.34 14.93 9.45
N VAL A 179 -1.61 14.27 8.33
CA VAL A 179 -1.48 14.85 6.99
C VAL A 179 -2.47 15.98 6.73
N LYS A 180 -3.73 15.84 7.21
CA LYS A 180 -4.78 16.83 6.95
C LYS A 180 -4.46 18.22 7.56
N PRO A 181 -4.16 18.38 8.85
CA PRO A 181 -3.80 19.69 9.38
C PRO A 181 -2.49 20.23 8.80
N THR A 182 -1.58 19.36 8.36
CA THR A 182 -0.28 19.78 7.82
C THR A 182 -0.38 20.36 6.42
N PHE A 183 -1.10 19.69 5.51
CA PHE A 183 -1.14 20.06 4.10
C PHE A 183 -2.53 20.50 3.62
N PHE A 184 -3.60 20.05 4.29
CA PHE A 184 -4.96 20.17 3.84
C PHE A 184 -5.89 20.78 4.88
N ALA A 185 -5.38 21.72 5.70
CA ALA A 185 -6.21 22.47 6.61
C ALA A 185 -7.33 23.18 5.84
N GLY A 186 -8.56 23.04 6.30
CA GLY A 186 -9.74 23.57 5.63
C GLY A 186 -10.34 22.66 4.54
N TYR A 187 -9.76 21.47 4.27
CA TYR A 187 -10.44 20.49 3.45
C TYR A 187 -11.70 19.95 4.15
N TRP A 188 -12.80 19.85 3.41
CA TRP A 188 -14.12 19.55 3.96
C TRP A 188 -14.36 18.08 4.34
N GLY A 189 -13.65 17.13 3.71
CA GLY A 189 -13.76 15.70 3.97
C GLY A 189 -12.60 15.14 4.78
N ALA A 190 -12.58 13.83 4.99
CA ALA A 190 -11.45 13.13 5.58
C ALA A 190 -10.26 13.07 4.63
N VAL A 191 -9.04 13.13 5.17
CA VAL A 191 -7.79 12.85 4.45
C VAL A 191 -6.94 11.93 5.32
N LYS A 192 -6.55 10.79 4.78
CA LYS A 192 -5.78 9.75 5.47
C LYS A 192 -4.52 9.40 4.71
N SER A 193 -3.39 9.39 5.40
CA SER A 193 -2.13 8.88 4.86
C SER A 193 -2.22 7.41 4.48
N LEU A 194 -1.65 7.05 3.34
CA LEU A 194 -1.53 5.67 2.86
C LEU A 194 -0.06 5.23 2.90
N GLY A 195 0.15 3.91 2.82
CA GLY A 195 1.50 3.34 2.79
C GLY A 195 2.31 3.66 4.06
N ALA A 196 3.52 4.13 3.89
CA ALA A 196 4.52 4.29 4.95
C ALA A 196 4.43 5.61 5.71
N TRP A 197 3.26 6.28 5.73
CA TRP A 197 3.00 7.55 6.43
C TRP A 197 3.88 8.74 5.99
N GLY A 198 3.24 9.78 5.51
CA GLY A 198 3.89 11.05 5.18
C GLY A 198 4.47 11.18 3.78
N GLY A 199 4.20 10.23 2.90
CA GLY A 199 4.58 10.30 1.48
C GLY A 199 3.66 9.51 0.59
N ASP A 200 4.09 9.25 -0.62
CA ASP A 200 3.34 8.54 -1.65
C ASP A 200 1.93 9.14 -1.84
N PHE A 201 0.86 8.46 -1.39
CA PHE A 201 -0.52 8.89 -1.56
C PHE A 201 -1.25 9.12 -0.24
N VAL A 202 -2.27 9.94 -0.31
CA VAL A 202 -3.35 10.01 0.68
C VAL A 202 -4.67 9.59 0.05
N LEU A 203 -5.56 9.03 0.87
CA LEU A 203 -6.97 8.83 0.53
C LEU A 203 -7.74 10.05 1.02
N ALA A 204 -8.43 10.74 0.12
CA ALA A 204 -9.30 11.87 0.42
C ALA A 204 -10.76 11.50 0.13
N CYS A 205 -11.67 11.86 1.04
CA CYS A 205 -13.11 11.75 0.83
C CYS A 205 -13.69 13.12 0.50
N SER A 206 -14.69 13.19 -0.41
CA SER A 206 -15.35 14.43 -0.81
C SER A 206 -16.82 14.20 -1.09
N ALA A 207 -17.68 14.94 -0.39
CA ALA A 207 -19.10 15.06 -0.74
C ALA A 207 -19.36 16.14 -1.79
N LYS A 208 -18.31 16.86 -2.23
CA LYS A 208 -18.40 17.87 -3.29
C LYS A 208 -18.13 17.27 -4.66
N SER A 209 -18.40 18.05 -5.69
CA SER A 209 -18.17 17.65 -7.08
C SER A 209 -16.70 17.29 -7.35
N PRO A 210 -16.42 16.42 -8.34
CA PRO A 210 -15.06 16.11 -8.78
C PRO A 210 -14.28 17.36 -9.15
N THR A 211 -14.91 18.32 -9.83
CA THR A 211 -14.28 19.59 -10.24
C THR A 211 -13.81 20.42 -9.05
N GLU A 212 -14.64 20.57 -8.01
CA GLU A 212 -14.26 21.30 -6.79
C GLU A 212 -13.15 20.58 -6.04
N THR A 213 -13.21 19.25 -6.00
CA THR A 213 -12.21 18.42 -5.34
C THR A 213 -10.85 18.53 -6.03
N HIS A 214 -10.80 18.38 -7.36
CA HIS A 214 -9.59 18.56 -8.14
C HIS A 214 -9.02 19.98 -8.01
N LYS A 215 -9.88 21.00 -8.09
CA LYS A 215 -9.49 22.40 -7.95
C LYS A 215 -8.79 22.65 -6.60
N TYR A 216 -9.38 22.16 -5.49
CA TYR A 216 -8.79 22.34 -4.15
C TYR A 216 -7.36 21.79 -4.07
N PHE A 217 -7.12 20.58 -4.53
CA PHE A 217 -5.80 19.97 -4.48
C PHE A 217 -4.81 20.63 -5.43
N SER A 218 -5.25 20.98 -6.65
CA SER A 218 -4.41 21.65 -7.64
C SER A 218 -3.95 23.04 -7.18
N GLU A 219 -4.83 23.80 -6.54
CA GLU A 219 -4.49 25.13 -5.96
C GLU A 219 -3.45 25.02 -4.83
N LYS A 220 -3.31 23.84 -4.22
CA LYS A 220 -2.27 23.54 -3.23
C LYS A 220 -1.01 22.90 -3.82
N GLY A 221 -0.94 22.77 -5.16
CA GLY A 221 0.21 22.18 -5.84
C GLY A 221 0.17 20.65 -6.01
N PHE A 222 -0.90 19.97 -5.56
CA PHE A 222 -1.07 18.53 -5.73
C PHE A 222 -1.91 18.24 -6.97
N THR A 223 -1.25 18.06 -8.11
CA THR A 223 -1.91 17.94 -9.44
C THR A 223 -2.32 16.53 -9.78
N THR A 224 -1.74 15.50 -9.14
CA THR A 224 -2.11 14.10 -9.36
C THR A 224 -3.21 13.72 -8.37
N VAL A 225 -4.46 13.79 -8.82
CA VAL A 225 -5.66 13.43 -8.07
C VAL A 225 -6.41 12.39 -8.89
N ILE A 226 -6.46 11.16 -8.40
CA ILE A 226 -6.99 10.00 -9.13
C ILE A 226 -8.28 9.54 -8.46
N PRO A 227 -9.43 9.53 -9.15
CA PRO A 227 -10.67 8.94 -8.64
C PRO A 227 -10.46 7.47 -8.25
N TYR A 228 -11.12 7.03 -7.19
CA TYR A 228 -11.00 5.67 -6.66
C TYR A 228 -11.19 4.60 -7.75
N ALA A 229 -12.22 4.72 -8.56
CA ALA A 229 -12.55 3.79 -9.63
C ALA A 229 -11.50 3.70 -10.75
N GLN A 230 -10.57 4.66 -10.87
CA GLN A 230 -9.47 4.60 -11.84
C GLN A 230 -8.24 3.86 -11.30
N MET A 231 -8.11 3.72 -9.98
CA MET A 231 -6.98 3.04 -9.36
C MET A 231 -7.35 1.64 -8.84
N ILE A 232 -8.58 1.45 -8.41
CA ILE A 232 -9.07 0.20 -7.83
C ILE A 232 -9.87 -0.58 -8.87
N LYS A 233 -9.57 -1.87 -9.01
CA LYS A 233 -10.32 -2.75 -9.91
C LYS A 233 -11.80 -2.78 -9.52
N PRO A 234 -12.71 -2.74 -10.50
CA PRO A 234 -14.13 -2.88 -10.25
C PRO A 234 -14.44 -4.25 -9.62
N ARG A 235 -15.60 -4.35 -9.00
CA ARG A 235 -16.11 -5.63 -8.50
C ARG A 235 -16.12 -6.65 -9.63
N PRO A 236 -15.56 -7.85 -9.42
CA PRO A 236 -15.72 -8.94 -10.39
C PRO A 236 -17.22 -9.21 -10.61
N VAL A 237 -17.60 -9.34 -11.87
CA VAL A 237 -18.98 -9.69 -12.28
C VAL A 237 -19.22 -11.17 -12.02
#